data_a6f5d536d9b4fc218d0248ade55be4e1
#
_entry.id   a6f5d536d9b4fc218d0248ade55be4e1
#
_cell.length_a   1.000
_cell.length_b   1.000
_cell.length_c   1.000
_cell.angle_alpha   90.00
_cell.angle_beta   90.00
_cell.angle_gamma   90.00
#
_symmetry.space_group_name_H-M   'P 1'
#
loop_
_entity.id
_entity.type
_entity.pdbx_description
1 polymer ?
#
loop_
_entity_poly.entity_id
_entity_poly.type
_entity_poly.pdbx_seq_one_letter_code
_entity_poly.pdbx_strand_id
1 'polypeptide(L)'
;HQRDGFARREMAANLCVGDEPPLVTVYFQAYNHLEDQTKMAIHAILENTQNVDYELLLVDNGSTDGTLDFFRSIEHPRKRIFHVRENRGALFGYLAAKGAAGNEFIRGRYFAAIPSDVVVTKDWLKNLVTCMESDPRIGMVVPAANYTSYYQQVKLEFSTYGEMQEAAAAYNVSDPKKWEERLRLIPTASLMRSSLRKMYEADYGFFYNFADDDLSFTYRRLGYRLMFCRDTFVYHAPGTAMSEEAYQTDLREGRETFRRKYFGVDAWTDTRLDDELCRKCMDPSTPREDNRILGIDVRCGANLLHFKNCLRAYDLGRATLSAFVQEAKYWVDLKTICSGEVFCQPLRDLEAALEGRTYDYIILGMPLADYEDPKALLEIMRDHLSIGGRMAGRMEEDGEVFSLERYE
;
A
#
# COMPACT_ATOMS: atom_id res chain seq x y z
N HIS A 1 2.95 -23.93 -20.30
CA HIS A 1 1.68 -24.38 -20.92
C HIS A 1 0.56 -23.34 -20.89
N GLN A 2 0.48 -22.46 -19.90
CA GLN A 2 -0.52 -21.37 -19.87
C GLN A 2 -0.11 -20.18 -20.75
N ARG A 3 1.18 -19.99 -21.05
CA ARG A 3 1.66 -18.91 -21.93
C ARG A 3 1.17 -19.07 -23.38
N ASP A 4 0.93 -20.29 -23.84
CA ASP A 4 0.46 -20.55 -25.21
C ASP A 4 -1.00 -20.15 -25.45
N GLY A 5 -1.83 -20.09 -24.40
CA GLY A 5 -3.20 -19.57 -24.46
C GLY A 5 -3.31 -18.08 -24.76
N PHE A 6 -2.21 -17.34 -24.60
CA PHE A 6 -2.12 -15.91 -24.88
C PHE A 6 -1.90 -15.58 -26.36
N ALA A 7 -1.55 -16.55 -27.19
CA ALA A 7 -1.11 -16.35 -28.57
C ALA A 7 -2.22 -15.90 -29.56
N ARG A 8 -3.48 -15.77 -29.13
CA ARG A 8 -4.59 -15.39 -30.01
C ARG A 8 -5.27 -14.11 -29.52
N ARG A 9 -4.55 -13.00 -29.58
CA ARG A 9 -5.00 -11.70 -29.08
C ARG A 9 -5.15 -10.75 -30.24
N GLU A 10 -6.30 -10.08 -30.33
CA GLU A 10 -6.40 -8.90 -31.19
C GLU A 10 -5.70 -7.75 -30.49
N MET A 11 -4.58 -7.34 -31.04
CA MET A 11 -4.03 -6.02 -30.79
C MET A 11 -4.71 -5.05 -31.75
N ALA A 12 -5.65 -4.25 -31.26
CA ALA A 12 -6.05 -3.05 -31.97
C ALA A 12 -4.94 -2.02 -31.77
N ALA A 13 -3.96 -2.04 -32.65
CA ALA A 13 -2.80 -1.19 -32.55
C ALA A 13 -3.04 0.14 -33.23
N ASN A 14 -3.18 1.20 -32.45
CA ASN A 14 -2.51 2.44 -32.80
C ASN A 14 -1.14 2.43 -32.11
N LEU A 15 -0.21 1.68 -32.64
CA LEU A 15 1.20 1.81 -32.30
C LEU A 15 1.67 3.10 -32.98
N CYS A 16 1.70 4.20 -32.25
CA CYS A 16 2.50 5.35 -32.64
C CYS A 16 3.96 4.93 -32.51
N VAL A 17 4.50 4.37 -33.61
CA VAL A 17 5.92 4.05 -33.74
C VAL A 17 6.64 5.37 -33.90
N GLY A 18 7.41 5.78 -32.90
CA GLY A 18 8.28 6.95 -32.96
C GLY A 18 8.10 8.00 -31.88
N ASP A 19 7.03 7.94 -31.08
CA ASP A 19 6.81 8.90 -29.98
C ASP A 19 7.71 8.59 -28.78
N GLU A 20 8.21 9.63 -28.13
CA GLU A 20 8.90 9.48 -26.86
C GLU A 20 7.96 8.80 -25.83
N PRO A 21 8.51 7.95 -24.96
CA PRO A 21 7.69 7.33 -23.90
C PRO A 21 7.02 8.40 -23.04
N PRO A 22 5.75 8.24 -22.70
CA PRO A 22 5.08 9.17 -21.79
C PRO A 22 5.66 9.04 -20.37
N LEU A 23 5.36 10.01 -19.51
CA LEU A 23 5.71 9.92 -18.10
C LEU A 23 4.97 8.73 -17.44
N VAL A 24 3.68 8.56 -17.74
CA VAL A 24 2.83 7.54 -17.11
C VAL A 24 2.10 6.71 -18.18
N THR A 25 2.13 5.39 -18.04
CA THR A 25 1.14 4.51 -18.68
C THR A 25 -0.05 4.37 -17.71
N VAL A 26 -1.18 4.96 -18.04
CA VAL A 26 -2.44 4.77 -17.30
C VAL A 26 -3.11 3.50 -17.81
N TYR A 27 -3.13 2.49 -16.96
CA TYR A 27 -3.73 1.18 -17.23
C TYR A 27 -5.13 1.13 -16.62
N PHE A 28 -6.12 0.88 -17.46
CA PHE A 28 -7.50 0.69 -17.03
C PHE A 28 -8.00 -0.66 -17.48
N GLN A 29 -8.47 -1.48 -16.55
CA GLN A 29 -9.01 -2.80 -16.83
C GLN A 29 -10.48 -2.85 -16.51
N ALA A 30 -11.29 -3.39 -17.43
CA ALA A 30 -12.71 -3.63 -17.23
C ALA A 30 -13.10 -5.07 -17.57
N TYR A 31 -14.15 -5.52 -16.90
CA TYR A 31 -14.89 -6.73 -17.23
C TYR A 31 -16.39 -6.47 -17.01
N ASN A 32 -17.14 -6.31 -18.11
CA ASN A 32 -18.55 -5.91 -18.07
C ASN A 32 -18.76 -4.60 -17.29
N HIS A 33 -19.94 -4.33 -16.78
CA HIS A 33 -20.31 -3.09 -16.09
C HIS A 33 -20.04 -1.82 -16.90
N LEU A 34 -20.34 -1.88 -18.22
CA LEU A 34 -20.12 -0.74 -19.12
C LEU A 34 -20.88 0.50 -18.67
N GLU A 35 -22.17 0.37 -18.40
CA GLU A 35 -23.08 1.51 -18.15
C GLU A 35 -22.96 2.03 -16.72
N ASP A 36 -22.79 1.16 -15.75
CA ASP A 36 -22.83 1.49 -14.32
C ASP A 36 -21.46 1.86 -13.73
N GLN A 37 -20.36 1.46 -14.38
CA GLN A 37 -19.00 1.72 -13.86
C GLN A 37 -18.05 2.26 -14.94
N THR A 38 -17.81 1.49 -16.01
CA THR A 38 -16.72 1.71 -16.97
C THR A 38 -16.80 3.08 -17.64
N LYS A 39 -17.98 3.51 -18.10
CA LYS A 39 -18.16 4.81 -18.77
C LYS A 39 -17.81 5.97 -17.83
N MET A 40 -18.27 5.93 -16.59
CA MET A 40 -18.00 6.98 -15.60
C MET A 40 -16.50 7.04 -15.25
N ALA A 41 -15.88 5.89 -15.04
CA ALA A 41 -14.46 5.82 -14.70
C ALA A 41 -13.57 6.36 -15.84
N ILE A 42 -13.86 5.98 -17.09
CA ILE A 42 -13.12 6.49 -18.27
C ILE A 42 -13.34 8.00 -18.44
N HIS A 43 -14.58 8.49 -18.31
CA HIS A 43 -14.87 9.92 -18.37
C HIS A 43 -14.02 10.69 -17.33
N ALA A 44 -13.98 10.21 -16.10
CA ALA A 44 -13.19 10.80 -15.05
C ALA A 44 -11.67 10.79 -15.34
N ILE A 45 -11.15 9.71 -15.94
CA ILE A 45 -9.74 9.66 -16.37
C ILE A 45 -9.43 10.71 -17.40
N LEU A 46 -10.25 10.83 -18.44
CA LEU A 46 -10.06 11.80 -19.52
C LEU A 46 -10.17 13.25 -19.03
N GLU A 47 -11.05 13.51 -18.07
CA GLU A 47 -11.29 14.85 -17.51
C GLU A 47 -10.18 15.26 -16.51
N ASN A 48 -9.72 14.34 -15.64
CA ASN A 48 -8.91 14.66 -14.48
C ASN A 48 -7.41 14.33 -14.61
N THR A 49 -6.94 13.87 -15.78
CA THR A 49 -5.54 13.44 -15.97
C THR A 49 -4.76 14.33 -16.94
N GLN A 50 -5.38 15.38 -17.51
CA GLN A 50 -4.80 16.22 -18.57
C GLN A 50 -3.54 17.00 -18.16
N ASN A 51 -3.26 17.14 -16.87
CA ASN A 51 -2.11 17.87 -16.34
C ASN A 51 -0.84 17.01 -16.17
N VAL A 52 -0.86 15.77 -16.64
CA VAL A 52 0.27 14.83 -16.63
C VAL A 52 0.44 14.26 -18.03
N ASP A 53 1.68 14.08 -18.47
CA ASP A 53 1.97 13.41 -19.74
C ASP A 53 1.71 11.90 -19.62
N TYR A 54 0.65 11.40 -20.28
CA TYR A 54 0.27 9.99 -20.16
C TYR A 54 -0.18 9.37 -21.48
N GLU A 55 -0.10 8.05 -21.56
CA GLU A 55 -0.80 7.21 -22.52
C GLU A 55 -1.92 6.43 -21.82
N LEU A 56 -2.97 6.09 -22.55
CA LEU A 56 -4.12 5.34 -22.03
C LEU A 56 -4.08 3.91 -22.58
N LEU A 57 -3.82 2.94 -21.71
CA LEU A 57 -3.89 1.51 -22.00
C LEU A 57 -5.19 0.93 -21.46
N LEU A 58 -6.12 0.61 -22.36
CA LEU A 58 -7.44 0.05 -22.05
C LEU A 58 -7.38 -1.48 -22.19
N VAL A 59 -7.74 -2.18 -21.15
CA VAL A 59 -7.77 -3.66 -21.15
C VAL A 59 -9.20 -4.15 -20.95
N ASP A 60 -9.74 -4.78 -21.96
CA ASP A 60 -11.01 -5.50 -21.88
C ASP A 60 -10.74 -6.97 -21.53
N ASN A 61 -11.16 -7.39 -20.34
CA ASN A 61 -10.91 -8.72 -19.80
C ASN A 61 -12.04 -9.72 -20.20
N GLY A 62 -12.44 -9.70 -21.44
CA GLY A 62 -13.44 -10.62 -21.98
C GLY A 62 -14.88 -10.20 -21.74
N SER A 63 -15.18 -8.90 -21.79
CA SER A 63 -16.54 -8.37 -21.64
C SER A 63 -17.47 -8.79 -22.79
N THR A 64 -18.76 -8.87 -22.48
CA THR A 64 -19.83 -9.23 -23.43
C THR A 64 -20.91 -8.15 -23.59
N ASP A 65 -20.74 -7.01 -22.91
CA ASP A 65 -21.75 -5.94 -22.80
C ASP A 65 -21.47 -4.71 -23.69
N GLY A 66 -20.51 -4.80 -24.63
CA GLY A 66 -20.13 -3.70 -25.50
C GLY A 66 -18.95 -2.87 -25.02
N THR A 67 -18.31 -3.25 -23.90
CA THR A 67 -17.14 -2.54 -23.35
C THR A 67 -16.00 -2.39 -24.38
N LEU A 68 -15.70 -3.43 -25.16
CA LEU A 68 -14.65 -3.37 -26.18
C LEU A 68 -14.96 -2.34 -27.27
N ASP A 69 -16.20 -2.28 -27.76
CA ASP A 69 -16.63 -1.30 -28.77
C ASP A 69 -16.62 0.12 -28.21
N PHE A 70 -17.00 0.29 -26.96
CA PHE A 70 -16.84 1.56 -26.26
C PHE A 70 -15.36 1.97 -26.16
N PHE A 71 -14.45 1.08 -25.82
CA PHE A 71 -13.01 1.38 -25.80
C PHE A 71 -12.49 1.82 -27.17
N ARG A 72 -12.96 1.19 -28.25
CA ARG A 72 -12.62 1.57 -29.62
C ARG A 72 -13.08 2.98 -29.96
N SER A 73 -14.25 3.40 -29.48
CA SER A 73 -14.84 4.72 -29.73
C SER A 73 -14.18 5.88 -28.98
N ILE A 74 -13.39 5.61 -27.92
CA ILE A 74 -12.73 6.67 -27.15
C ILE A 74 -11.67 7.37 -28.00
N GLU A 75 -11.74 8.70 -28.07
CA GLU A 75 -10.72 9.52 -28.72
C GLU A 75 -9.63 9.93 -27.72
N HIS A 76 -8.42 9.47 -27.96
CA HIS A 76 -7.24 9.86 -27.19
C HIS A 76 -5.99 9.66 -28.06
N PRO A 77 -5.05 10.64 -28.12
CA PRO A 77 -3.92 10.61 -29.09
C PRO A 77 -2.96 9.44 -28.85
N ARG A 78 -2.84 8.97 -27.63
CA ARG A 78 -1.98 7.84 -27.24
C ARG A 78 -2.79 6.73 -26.58
N LYS A 79 -3.90 6.31 -27.20
CA LYS A 79 -4.71 5.20 -26.76
C LYS A 79 -4.19 3.90 -27.33
N ARG A 80 -4.14 2.88 -26.49
CA ARG A 80 -3.92 1.49 -26.91
C ARG A 80 -4.97 0.59 -26.26
N ILE A 81 -5.45 -0.42 -26.98
CA ILE A 81 -6.45 -1.36 -26.49
C ILE A 81 -5.85 -2.76 -26.51
N PHE A 82 -6.09 -3.48 -25.42
CA PHE A 82 -5.77 -4.87 -25.29
C PHE A 82 -7.02 -5.66 -24.92
N HIS A 83 -7.33 -6.71 -25.69
CA HIS A 83 -8.52 -7.53 -25.49
C HIS A 83 -8.12 -8.95 -25.08
N VAL A 84 -8.70 -9.44 -24.00
CA VAL A 84 -8.59 -10.83 -23.53
C VAL A 84 -9.93 -11.49 -23.82
N ARG A 85 -9.92 -12.68 -24.45
CA ARG A 85 -11.16 -13.35 -24.91
C ARG A 85 -12.08 -13.83 -23.80
N GLU A 86 -11.54 -14.10 -22.63
CA GLU A 86 -12.24 -14.65 -21.46
C GLU A 86 -11.79 -13.97 -20.20
N ASN A 87 -12.70 -13.73 -19.26
CA ASN A 87 -12.33 -13.27 -17.93
C ASN A 87 -11.46 -14.32 -17.22
N ARG A 88 -10.26 -13.92 -16.85
CA ARG A 88 -9.27 -14.75 -16.16
C ARG A 88 -8.91 -14.20 -14.77
N GLY A 89 -9.74 -13.33 -14.20
CA GLY A 89 -9.49 -12.68 -12.92
C GLY A 89 -8.78 -11.34 -13.03
N ALA A 90 -8.76 -10.60 -11.94
CA ALA A 90 -8.27 -9.21 -11.91
C ALA A 90 -6.79 -9.05 -12.33
N LEU A 91 -5.93 -9.94 -11.86
CA LEU A 91 -4.49 -9.91 -12.20
C LEU A 91 -4.18 -10.41 -13.61
N PHE A 92 -5.05 -11.24 -14.17
CA PHE A 92 -4.77 -11.93 -15.42
C PHE A 92 -4.73 -11.00 -16.62
N GLY A 93 -5.59 -9.98 -16.67
CA GLY A 93 -5.57 -8.96 -17.71
C GLY A 93 -4.21 -8.26 -17.78
N TYR A 94 -3.66 -7.90 -16.63
CA TYR A 94 -2.33 -7.32 -16.54
C TYR A 94 -1.23 -8.29 -17.00
N LEU A 95 -1.27 -9.52 -16.53
CA LEU A 95 -0.31 -10.56 -16.93
C LEU A 95 -0.39 -10.88 -18.42
N ALA A 96 -1.61 -10.91 -18.96
CA ALA A 96 -1.84 -11.08 -20.37
C ALA A 96 -1.21 -9.94 -21.18
N ALA A 97 -1.41 -8.70 -20.77
CA ALA A 97 -0.79 -7.54 -21.40
C ALA A 97 0.75 -7.62 -21.34
N LYS A 98 1.31 -7.92 -20.16
CA LYS A 98 2.75 -8.12 -19.97
C LYS A 98 3.30 -9.25 -20.83
N GLY A 99 2.63 -10.42 -20.84
CA GLY A 99 3.11 -11.62 -21.55
C GLY A 99 2.99 -11.57 -23.07
N ALA A 100 2.08 -10.73 -23.62
CA ALA A 100 1.87 -10.65 -25.06
C ALA A 100 3.00 -9.98 -25.81
N ALA A 101 3.64 -9.00 -25.20
CA ALA A 101 4.57 -8.08 -25.85
C ALA A 101 5.85 -7.81 -25.03
N GLY A 102 6.21 -8.72 -24.13
CA GLY A 102 7.50 -8.64 -23.43
C GLY A 102 7.75 -7.34 -22.66
N ASN A 103 6.75 -6.77 -22.01
CA ASN A 103 6.82 -5.47 -21.33
C ASN A 103 6.63 -4.21 -22.22
N GLU A 104 6.44 -4.35 -23.53
CA GLU A 104 6.26 -3.21 -24.44
C GLU A 104 4.97 -2.42 -24.18
N PHE A 105 3.99 -3.04 -23.52
CA PHE A 105 2.74 -2.36 -23.14
C PHE A 105 2.92 -1.30 -22.07
N ILE A 106 3.92 -1.43 -21.20
CA ILE A 106 4.23 -0.41 -20.19
C ILE A 106 5.37 0.44 -20.73
N ARG A 107 5.05 1.55 -21.41
CA ARG A 107 6.03 2.47 -22.00
C ARG A 107 6.44 3.57 -21.03
N GLY A 108 5.53 4.03 -20.18
CA GLY A 108 5.76 5.12 -19.24
C GLY A 108 6.84 4.77 -18.21
N ARG A 109 7.50 5.80 -17.69
CA ARG A 109 8.40 5.69 -16.53
C ARG A 109 7.67 5.15 -15.31
N TYR A 110 6.39 5.53 -15.19
CA TYR A 110 5.46 5.08 -14.17
C TYR A 110 4.29 4.33 -14.80
N PHE A 111 3.69 3.48 -14.01
CA PHE A 111 2.52 2.68 -14.35
C PHE A 111 1.42 2.95 -13.34
N ALA A 112 0.32 3.55 -13.78
CA ALA A 112 -0.85 3.80 -12.95
C ALA A 112 -1.94 2.76 -13.27
N ALA A 113 -2.35 1.98 -12.28
CA ALA A 113 -3.41 0.97 -12.42
C ALA A 113 -4.71 1.47 -11.81
N ILE A 114 -5.80 1.42 -12.58
CA ILE A 114 -7.14 1.86 -12.20
C ILE A 114 -8.14 0.74 -12.50
N PRO A 115 -8.82 0.17 -11.50
CA PRO A 115 -9.95 -0.74 -11.72
C PRO A 115 -11.19 0.01 -12.21
N SER A 116 -12.14 -0.70 -12.82
CA SER A 116 -13.33 -0.10 -13.44
C SER A 116 -14.34 0.50 -12.45
N ASP A 117 -14.25 0.15 -11.19
CA ASP A 117 -15.09 0.65 -10.09
C ASP A 117 -14.47 1.87 -9.37
N VAL A 118 -13.39 2.42 -9.90
CA VAL A 118 -12.72 3.59 -9.36
C VAL A 118 -12.91 4.81 -10.27
N VAL A 119 -13.39 5.89 -9.68
CA VAL A 119 -13.52 7.20 -10.32
C VAL A 119 -12.44 8.13 -9.80
N VAL A 120 -11.51 8.49 -10.66
CA VAL A 120 -10.42 9.40 -10.33
C VAL A 120 -10.90 10.85 -10.28
N THR A 121 -10.19 11.69 -9.54
CA THR A 121 -10.58 13.06 -9.25
C THR A 121 -9.48 14.04 -9.63
N LYS A 122 -9.79 15.33 -9.60
CA LYS A 122 -8.85 16.38 -10.02
C LYS A 122 -7.49 16.24 -9.31
N ASP A 123 -6.41 16.41 -10.06
CA ASP A 123 -5.01 16.36 -9.61
C ASP A 123 -4.54 15.00 -9.02
N TRP A 124 -5.35 13.95 -9.09
CA TRP A 124 -5.00 12.65 -8.51
C TRP A 124 -3.63 12.14 -8.97
N LEU A 125 -3.39 12.08 -10.27
CA LEU A 125 -2.16 11.52 -10.84
C LEU A 125 -0.96 12.42 -10.59
N LYS A 126 -1.14 13.74 -10.70
CA LYS A 126 -0.11 14.73 -10.40
C LYS A 126 0.39 14.60 -8.97
N ASN A 127 -0.52 14.47 -8.00
CA ASN A 127 -0.15 14.32 -6.59
C ASN A 127 0.59 13.01 -6.33
N LEU A 128 0.11 11.88 -6.92
CA LEU A 128 0.81 10.60 -6.78
C LEU A 128 2.22 10.64 -7.41
N VAL A 129 2.37 11.29 -8.57
CA VAL A 129 3.69 11.49 -9.20
C VAL A 129 4.59 12.37 -8.32
N THR A 130 4.06 13.45 -7.75
CA THR A 130 4.81 14.32 -6.83
C THR A 130 5.35 13.53 -5.63
N CYS A 131 4.52 12.67 -5.03
CA CYS A 131 4.95 11.78 -3.94
C CYS A 131 6.00 10.77 -4.44
N MET A 132 5.76 10.11 -5.57
CA MET A 132 6.68 9.12 -6.15
C MET A 132 8.07 9.69 -6.43
N GLU A 133 8.14 10.92 -6.89
CA GLU A 133 9.41 11.58 -7.25
C GLU A 133 10.16 12.19 -6.05
N SER A 134 9.52 12.26 -4.89
CA SER A 134 10.15 12.80 -3.66
C SER A 134 11.29 11.92 -3.11
N ASP A 135 11.27 10.61 -3.38
CA ASP A 135 12.34 9.68 -2.99
C ASP A 135 12.45 8.55 -4.04
N PRO A 136 13.65 8.30 -4.60
CA PRO A 136 13.86 7.24 -5.60
C PRO A 136 13.57 5.82 -5.07
N ARG A 137 13.51 5.63 -3.75
CA ARG A 137 13.16 4.35 -3.12
C ARG A 137 11.66 4.11 -3.03
N ILE A 138 10.81 5.09 -3.33
CA ILE A 138 9.36 4.87 -3.37
C ILE A 138 9.05 4.02 -4.59
N GLY A 139 8.48 2.84 -4.38
CA GLY A 139 8.12 1.88 -5.43
C GLY A 139 6.65 1.91 -5.82
N MET A 140 5.77 2.23 -4.87
CA MET A 140 4.33 2.28 -5.05
C MET A 140 3.71 3.38 -4.21
N VAL A 141 2.72 4.07 -4.78
CA VAL A 141 1.95 5.14 -4.14
C VAL A 141 0.46 4.88 -4.39
N VAL A 142 -0.38 5.04 -3.35
CA VAL A 142 -1.84 4.92 -3.47
C VAL A 142 -2.54 6.12 -2.84
N PRO A 143 -3.68 6.58 -3.37
CA PRO A 143 -4.50 7.62 -2.78
C PRO A 143 -5.43 7.07 -1.69
N ALA A 144 -6.09 7.98 -0.97
CA ALA A 144 -7.24 7.68 -0.13
C ALA A 144 -8.50 7.43 -0.97
N ALA A 145 -9.47 6.70 -0.39
CA ALA A 145 -10.78 6.49 -1.00
C ALA A 145 -11.88 6.51 0.06
N ASN A 146 -13.13 6.67 -0.40
CA ASN A 146 -14.31 6.61 0.47
C ASN A 146 -14.62 5.19 0.98
N TYR A 147 -14.25 4.17 0.20
CA TYR A 147 -14.50 2.76 0.52
C TYR A 147 -13.21 1.95 0.32
N THR A 148 -12.55 1.65 1.41
CA THR A 148 -11.31 0.87 1.46
C THR A 148 -11.03 0.46 2.91
N SER A 149 -9.99 -0.32 3.13
CA SER A 149 -9.57 -0.79 4.45
C SER A 149 -8.18 -0.28 4.84
N TYR A 150 -7.66 -0.77 5.94
CA TYR A 150 -6.31 -0.51 6.43
C TYR A 150 -6.00 0.99 6.65
N TYR A 151 -6.98 1.73 7.21
CA TYR A 151 -6.87 3.17 7.51
C TYR A 151 -6.53 4.05 6.29
N GLN A 152 -6.89 3.60 5.07
CA GLN A 152 -6.78 4.39 3.85
C GLN A 152 -8.09 5.09 3.49
N GLN A 153 -9.13 4.89 4.28
CA GLN A 153 -10.43 5.51 4.06
C GLN A 153 -10.44 6.98 4.51
N VAL A 154 -11.03 7.82 3.68
CA VAL A 154 -11.33 9.23 3.96
C VAL A 154 -12.77 9.49 3.60
N LYS A 155 -13.48 10.17 4.48
CA LYS A 155 -14.88 10.54 4.26
C LYS A 155 -14.95 11.96 3.72
N LEU A 156 -15.49 12.12 2.52
CA LEU A 156 -15.91 13.39 1.96
C LEU A 156 -17.43 13.38 1.83
N GLU A 157 -18.07 14.54 2.04
CA GLU A 157 -19.53 14.69 1.93
C GLU A 157 -19.87 15.13 0.52
N PHE A 158 -20.69 14.36 -0.19
CA PHE A 158 -21.21 14.63 -1.52
C PHE A 158 -22.44 13.76 -1.80
N SER A 159 -23.30 14.19 -2.70
CA SER A 159 -24.51 13.46 -3.14
C SER A 159 -24.52 13.19 -4.64
N THR A 160 -23.74 13.94 -5.42
CA THR A 160 -23.67 13.84 -6.88
C THR A 160 -22.24 13.70 -7.36
N TYR A 161 -22.06 13.28 -8.60
CA TYR A 161 -20.74 13.22 -9.26
C TYR A 161 -20.06 14.60 -9.26
N GLY A 162 -20.78 15.67 -9.59
CA GLY A 162 -20.24 17.03 -9.61
C GLY A 162 -19.76 17.47 -8.22
N GLU A 163 -20.59 17.29 -7.19
CA GLU A 163 -20.22 17.60 -5.81
C GLU A 163 -19.02 16.79 -5.34
N MET A 164 -18.93 15.52 -5.73
CA MET A 164 -17.78 14.68 -5.44
C MET A 164 -16.49 15.25 -6.04
N GLN A 165 -16.52 15.64 -7.32
CA GLN A 165 -15.36 16.23 -8.01
C GLN A 165 -14.95 17.57 -7.37
N GLU A 166 -15.90 18.41 -6.99
CA GLU A 166 -15.64 19.67 -6.28
C GLU A 166 -15.03 19.44 -4.90
N ALA A 167 -15.61 18.55 -4.09
CA ALA A 167 -15.10 18.19 -2.77
C ALA A 167 -13.68 17.60 -2.86
N ALA A 168 -13.45 16.70 -3.82
CA ALA A 168 -12.15 16.12 -4.07
C ALA A 168 -11.14 17.15 -4.56
N ALA A 169 -11.53 18.09 -5.43
CA ALA A 169 -10.65 19.15 -5.91
C ALA A 169 -10.17 20.08 -4.77
N ALA A 170 -11.05 20.35 -3.80
CA ALA A 170 -10.70 21.10 -2.59
C ALA A 170 -9.79 20.29 -1.64
N TYR A 171 -9.97 18.98 -1.60
CA TYR A 171 -9.20 18.07 -0.75
C TYR A 171 -7.80 17.76 -1.31
N ASN A 172 -7.66 17.59 -2.64
CA ASN A 172 -6.46 17.11 -3.32
C ASN A 172 -5.36 18.20 -3.40
N VAL A 173 -4.97 18.71 -2.25
CA VAL A 173 -3.83 19.65 -2.13
C VAL A 173 -2.64 18.88 -1.61
N SER A 174 -1.60 18.75 -2.46
CA SER A 174 -0.41 17.98 -2.13
C SER A 174 0.29 18.51 -0.88
N ASP A 175 0.46 17.62 0.11
CA ASP A 175 1.03 17.92 1.41
C ASP A 175 1.88 16.74 1.91
N PRO A 176 3.23 16.83 1.86
CA PRO A 176 4.11 15.76 2.32
C PRO A 176 3.88 15.30 3.77
N LYS A 177 3.28 16.14 4.63
CA LYS A 177 2.94 15.75 6.01
C LYS A 177 1.84 14.70 6.08
N LYS A 178 1.04 14.58 5.02
CA LYS A 178 -0.05 13.61 4.89
C LYS A 178 0.37 12.32 4.15
N TRP A 179 1.61 12.22 3.70
CA TRP A 179 2.10 10.98 3.08
C TRP A 179 2.56 10.03 4.18
N GLU A 180 2.11 8.80 4.14
CA GLU A 180 2.39 7.80 5.16
C GLU A 180 3.08 6.59 4.56
N GLU A 181 4.24 6.22 5.10
CA GLU A 181 4.88 4.96 4.75
C GLU A 181 4.12 3.79 5.40
N ARG A 182 3.81 2.76 4.62
CA ARG A 182 3.02 1.62 5.04
C ARG A 182 3.71 0.29 4.72
N LEU A 183 3.41 -0.75 5.50
CA LEU A 183 3.90 -2.11 5.22
C LEU A 183 3.18 -2.75 4.03
N ARG A 184 1.92 -2.45 3.87
CA ARG A 184 1.08 -2.88 2.76
C ARG A 184 0.13 -1.77 2.35
N LEU A 185 -0.35 -1.84 1.13
CA LEU A 185 -1.30 -0.88 0.58
C LEU A 185 -2.47 -1.61 -0.05
N ILE A 186 -3.65 -1.01 0.05
CA ILE A 186 -4.85 -1.42 -0.68
C ILE A 186 -4.96 -0.50 -1.91
N PRO A 187 -4.70 -1.01 -3.12
CA PRO A 187 -4.63 -0.19 -4.32
C PRO A 187 -6.01 0.04 -4.93
N THR A 188 -6.75 1.03 -4.44
CA THR A 188 -7.96 1.53 -5.12
C THR A 188 -7.62 2.13 -6.47
N ALA A 189 -6.65 3.01 -6.53
CA ALA A 189 -5.82 3.33 -7.68
C ALA A 189 -4.37 3.27 -7.23
N SER A 190 -3.42 3.01 -8.12
CA SER A 190 -2.02 2.90 -7.71
C SER A 190 -1.08 3.45 -8.77
N LEU A 191 -0.02 4.10 -8.33
CA LEU A 191 1.12 4.49 -9.17
C LEU A 191 2.34 3.67 -8.77
N MET A 192 2.99 3.03 -9.72
CA MET A 192 4.16 2.16 -9.50
C MET A 192 5.30 2.55 -10.43
N ARG A 193 6.53 2.28 -10.03
CA ARG A 193 7.65 2.34 -10.97
C ARG A 193 7.51 1.24 -12.01
N SER A 194 7.55 1.59 -13.28
CA SER A 194 7.40 0.61 -14.37
C SER A 194 8.50 -0.45 -14.36
N SER A 195 9.72 -0.10 -13.93
CA SER A 195 10.82 -1.05 -13.75
C SER A 195 10.48 -2.17 -12.77
N LEU A 196 9.87 -1.83 -11.62
CA LEU A 196 9.39 -2.82 -10.64
C LEU A 196 8.26 -3.67 -11.20
N ARG A 197 7.30 -3.03 -11.84
CA ARG A 197 6.15 -3.74 -12.40
C ARG A 197 6.55 -4.71 -13.51
N LYS A 198 7.59 -4.38 -14.26
CA LYS A 198 8.16 -5.26 -15.29
C LYS A 198 8.88 -6.48 -14.71
N MET A 199 9.54 -6.32 -13.55
CA MET A 199 10.28 -7.41 -12.88
C MET A 199 9.35 -8.33 -12.06
N TYR A 200 8.25 -7.78 -11.51
CA TYR A 200 7.31 -8.56 -10.72
C TYR A 200 6.53 -9.52 -11.61
N GLU A 201 6.63 -10.79 -11.31
CA GLU A 201 5.74 -11.80 -11.84
C GLU A 201 4.65 -12.06 -10.80
N ALA A 202 3.39 -11.75 -11.15
CA ALA A 202 2.28 -12.03 -10.27
C ALA A 202 2.18 -13.52 -9.97
N ASP A 203 1.94 -13.85 -8.73
CA ASP A 203 1.77 -15.23 -8.29
C ASP A 203 0.34 -15.68 -8.60
N TYR A 204 0.21 -16.70 -9.44
CA TYR A 204 -1.08 -17.28 -9.81
C TYR A 204 -1.79 -18.00 -8.64
N GLY A 205 -1.13 -18.14 -7.50
CA GLY A 205 -1.72 -18.64 -6.27
C GLY A 205 -2.71 -17.67 -5.61
N PHE A 206 -2.76 -16.41 -6.09
CA PHE A 206 -3.69 -15.39 -5.61
C PHE A 206 -4.67 -15.01 -6.72
N PHE A 207 -5.94 -15.37 -6.55
CA PHE A 207 -6.96 -15.01 -7.54
C PHE A 207 -7.46 -13.57 -7.33
N TYR A 208 -7.81 -13.21 -6.10
CA TYR A 208 -8.30 -11.89 -5.73
C TYR A 208 -7.69 -11.39 -4.41
N ASN A 209 -8.04 -12.02 -3.27
CA ASN A 209 -7.51 -11.62 -1.97
C ASN A 209 -6.01 -11.95 -1.82
N PHE A 210 -5.30 -11.15 -1.06
CA PHE A 210 -3.86 -11.23 -0.79
C PHE A 210 -2.92 -10.97 -1.98
N ALA A 211 -3.45 -10.74 -3.18
CA ALA A 211 -2.61 -10.36 -4.32
C ALA A 211 -1.92 -8.99 -4.08
N ASP A 212 -2.63 -8.04 -3.50
CA ASP A 212 -2.11 -6.71 -3.14
C ASP A 212 -1.08 -6.79 -2.03
N ASP A 213 -1.33 -7.67 -1.05
CA ASP A 213 -0.42 -7.92 0.04
C ASP A 213 0.88 -8.55 -0.47
N ASP A 214 0.78 -9.51 -1.37
CA ASP A 214 1.93 -10.14 -2.04
C ASP A 214 2.76 -9.10 -2.82
N LEU A 215 2.11 -8.23 -3.56
CA LEU A 215 2.76 -7.13 -4.27
C LEU A 215 3.49 -6.19 -3.29
N SER A 216 2.83 -5.82 -2.20
CA SER A 216 3.38 -4.94 -1.17
C SER A 216 4.62 -5.54 -0.51
N PHE A 217 4.54 -6.81 -0.09
CA PHE A 217 5.66 -7.52 0.54
C PHE A 217 6.82 -7.70 -0.43
N THR A 218 6.53 -8.05 -1.69
CA THR A 218 7.56 -8.19 -2.74
C THR A 218 8.31 -6.88 -2.94
N TYR A 219 7.62 -5.75 -3.10
CA TYR A 219 8.28 -4.46 -3.34
C TYR A 219 9.12 -3.99 -2.15
N ARG A 220 8.62 -4.15 -0.91
CA ARG A 220 9.42 -3.83 0.28
C ARG A 220 10.67 -4.69 0.39
N ARG A 221 10.55 -5.99 0.18
CA ARG A 221 11.69 -6.94 0.24
C ARG A 221 12.70 -6.71 -0.89
N LEU A 222 12.31 -6.04 -1.97
CA LEU A 222 13.22 -5.52 -3.00
C LEU A 222 13.89 -4.19 -2.61
N GLY A 223 13.61 -3.64 -1.43
CA GLY A 223 14.21 -2.42 -0.89
C GLY A 223 13.43 -1.14 -1.18
N TYR A 224 12.18 -1.25 -1.66
CA TYR A 224 11.36 -0.09 -1.96
C TYR A 224 10.39 0.25 -0.82
N ARG A 225 10.02 1.54 -0.75
CA ARG A 225 9.04 2.08 0.18
C ARG A 225 7.66 2.11 -0.46
N LEU A 226 6.64 1.92 0.33
CA LEU A 226 5.24 2.02 -0.09
C LEU A 226 4.61 3.24 0.58
N MET A 227 3.97 4.11 -0.19
CA MET A 227 3.43 5.38 0.32
C MET A 227 1.93 5.46 0.14
N PHE A 228 1.24 5.80 1.21
CA PHE A 228 -0.16 6.20 1.21
C PHE A 228 -0.25 7.72 1.17
N CYS A 229 -0.80 8.26 0.09
CA CYS A 229 -1.06 9.69 -0.09
C CYS A 229 -2.44 10.04 0.47
N ARG A 230 -2.51 10.32 1.78
CA ARG A 230 -3.76 10.75 2.43
C ARG A 230 -4.27 12.09 1.90
N ASP A 231 -3.43 12.89 1.25
CA ASP A 231 -3.74 14.18 0.65
C ASP A 231 -4.45 14.11 -0.71
N THR A 232 -4.71 12.90 -1.19
CA THR A 232 -5.29 12.66 -2.52
C THR A 232 -6.43 11.66 -2.41
N PHE A 233 -7.59 12.02 -2.92
CA PHE A 233 -8.81 11.23 -2.86
C PHE A 233 -9.20 10.71 -4.24
N VAL A 234 -9.67 9.47 -4.31
CA VAL A 234 -10.43 8.90 -5.43
C VAL A 234 -11.71 8.26 -4.89
N TYR A 235 -12.74 8.20 -5.73
CA TYR A 235 -13.97 7.48 -5.36
C TYR A 235 -13.86 6.03 -5.77
N HIS A 236 -14.16 5.13 -4.85
CA HIS A 236 -14.24 3.69 -5.06
C HIS A 236 -15.67 3.24 -4.80
N ALA A 237 -16.32 2.68 -5.82
CA ALA A 237 -17.68 2.17 -5.69
C ALA A 237 -17.71 0.95 -4.75
N PRO A 238 -18.64 0.91 -3.79
CA PRO A 238 -18.77 -0.25 -2.92
C PRO A 238 -19.33 -1.45 -3.68
N GLY A 239 -18.83 -2.63 -3.36
CA GLY A 239 -19.35 -3.90 -3.91
C GLY A 239 -18.23 -4.88 -4.28
N THR A 240 -18.64 -6.09 -4.59
CA THR A 240 -17.78 -7.13 -5.15
C THR A 240 -18.56 -7.91 -6.21
N ALA A 241 -17.89 -8.29 -7.29
CA ALA A 241 -18.47 -9.15 -8.31
C ALA A 241 -18.57 -10.63 -7.90
N MET A 242 -18.03 -10.99 -6.72
CA MET A 242 -18.02 -12.36 -6.21
C MET A 242 -19.22 -12.62 -5.32
N SER A 243 -19.75 -13.88 -5.35
CA SER A 243 -20.68 -14.34 -4.32
C SER A 243 -19.97 -14.42 -2.96
N GLU A 244 -20.73 -14.30 -1.86
CA GLU A 244 -20.16 -14.39 -0.50
C GLU A 244 -19.38 -15.69 -0.29
N GLU A 245 -19.90 -16.83 -0.73
CA GLU A 245 -19.24 -18.13 -0.61
C GLU A 245 -17.89 -18.17 -1.38
N ALA A 246 -17.88 -17.66 -2.62
CA ALA A 246 -16.67 -17.58 -3.44
C ALA A 246 -15.65 -16.64 -2.80
N TYR A 247 -16.09 -15.50 -2.26
CA TYR A 247 -15.24 -14.54 -1.58
C TYR A 247 -14.58 -15.14 -0.33
N GLN A 248 -15.36 -15.83 0.54
CA GLN A 248 -14.82 -16.47 1.74
C GLN A 248 -13.87 -17.62 1.41
N THR A 249 -14.12 -18.33 0.33
CA THR A 249 -13.21 -19.38 -0.15
C THR A 249 -11.89 -18.81 -0.63
N ASP A 250 -11.92 -17.78 -1.49
CA ASP A 250 -10.74 -17.09 -1.98
C ASP A 250 -9.93 -16.44 -0.85
N LEU A 251 -10.62 -15.84 0.13
CA LEU A 251 -10.01 -15.25 1.33
C LEU A 251 -9.20 -16.28 2.14
N ARG A 252 -9.80 -17.45 2.38
CA ARG A 252 -9.15 -18.54 3.12
C ARG A 252 -7.94 -19.09 2.37
N GLU A 253 -8.11 -19.40 1.08
CA GLU A 253 -7.08 -19.98 0.23
C GLU A 253 -5.93 -19.00 0.00
N GLY A 254 -6.25 -17.74 -0.26
CA GLY A 254 -5.26 -16.68 -0.41
C GLY A 254 -4.44 -16.47 0.86
N ARG A 255 -5.09 -16.47 2.04
CA ARG A 255 -4.40 -16.35 3.34
C ARG A 255 -3.44 -17.49 3.60
N GLU A 256 -3.86 -18.72 3.30
CA GLU A 256 -3.02 -19.90 3.48
C GLU A 256 -1.83 -19.90 2.50
N THR A 257 -2.08 -19.52 1.24
CA THR A 257 -1.04 -19.37 0.22
C THR A 257 -0.03 -18.30 0.63
N PHE A 258 -0.49 -17.16 1.15
CA PHE A 258 0.37 -16.09 1.64
C PHE A 258 1.25 -16.56 2.79
N ARG A 259 0.65 -17.17 3.83
CA ARG A 259 1.39 -17.71 4.99
C ARG A 259 2.46 -18.72 4.58
N ARG A 260 2.15 -19.60 3.64
CA ARG A 260 3.12 -20.59 3.13
C ARG A 260 4.28 -19.90 2.38
N LYS A 261 3.99 -18.91 1.53
CA LYS A 261 4.98 -18.16 0.77
C LYS A 261 5.90 -17.33 1.67
N TYR A 262 5.36 -16.75 2.73
CA TYR A 262 6.07 -15.86 3.65
C TYR A 262 6.41 -16.49 5.00
N PHE A 263 6.60 -17.82 5.02
CA PHE A 263 7.10 -18.58 6.18
C PHE A 263 6.31 -18.37 7.47
N GLY A 264 4.98 -18.31 7.37
CA GLY A 264 4.07 -18.16 8.51
C GLY A 264 3.70 -16.72 8.85
N VAL A 265 4.21 -15.73 8.12
CA VAL A 265 3.72 -14.34 8.26
C VAL A 265 2.29 -14.25 7.74
N ASP A 266 1.43 -13.59 8.52
CA ASP A 266 0.06 -13.27 8.13
C ASP A 266 -0.03 -11.80 7.73
N ALA A 267 -0.40 -11.53 6.46
CA ALA A 267 -0.41 -10.17 5.93
C ALA A 267 -1.26 -9.20 6.75
N TRP A 268 -2.38 -9.65 7.33
CA TRP A 268 -3.32 -8.77 8.02
C TRP A 268 -3.05 -8.67 9.52
N THR A 269 -2.84 -9.80 10.19
CA THR A 269 -2.57 -9.83 11.62
C THR A 269 -1.19 -9.25 11.95
N ASP A 270 -0.16 -9.61 11.16
CA ASP A 270 1.23 -9.21 11.46
C ASP A 270 1.59 -7.81 10.94
N THR A 271 0.67 -7.16 10.22
CA THR A 271 0.78 -5.75 9.82
C THR A 271 -0.28 -4.86 10.47
N ARG A 272 -0.96 -5.35 11.52
CA ARG A 272 -1.98 -4.58 12.24
C ARG A 272 -1.39 -3.28 12.76
N LEU A 273 -2.12 -2.19 12.53
CA LEU A 273 -1.77 -0.85 12.95
C LEU A 273 -2.61 -0.47 14.17
N ASP A 274 -1.95 0.07 15.19
CA ASP A 274 -2.57 0.55 16.42
C ASP A 274 -2.30 2.05 16.61
N ASP A 275 -3.23 2.87 16.13
CA ASP A 275 -3.13 4.33 16.18
C ASP A 275 -3.21 4.85 17.63
N GLU A 276 -4.02 4.24 18.48
CA GLU A 276 -4.15 4.63 19.89
C GLU A 276 -2.83 4.44 20.65
N LEU A 277 -2.18 3.28 20.47
CA LEU A 277 -0.89 2.99 21.08
C LEU A 277 0.15 4.04 20.66
N CYS A 278 0.25 4.33 19.37
CA CYS A 278 1.22 5.29 18.86
C CYS A 278 0.97 6.71 19.39
N ARG A 279 -0.28 7.16 19.42
CA ARG A 279 -0.65 8.49 19.95
C ARG A 279 -0.40 8.63 21.45
N LYS A 280 -0.71 7.61 22.23
CA LYS A 280 -0.49 7.63 23.69
C LYS A 280 1.00 7.57 24.05
N CYS A 281 1.83 6.93 23.23
CA CYS A 281 3.27 6.89 23.43
C CYS A 281 3.95 8.21 23.08
N MET A 282 3.49 8.89 22.03
CA MET A 282 4.10 10.12 21.51
C MET A 282 3.96 11.28 22.48
N ASP A 283 5.02 12.07 22.65
CA ASP A 283 4.99 13.35 23.37
C ASP A 283 5.09 14.52 22.39
N PRO A 284 3.97 15.22 22.10
CA PRO A 284 3.99 16.36 21.20
C PRO A 284 4.62 17.62 21.82
N SER A 285 4.85 17.64 23.13
CA SER A 285 5.45 18.79 23.83
C SER A 285 6.98 18.82 23.80
N THR A 286 7.62 17.70 23.45
CA THR A 286 9.08 17.55 23.46
C THR A 286 9.62 17.17 22.09
N PRO A 287 9.68 18.11 21.13
CA PRO A 287 10.25 17.85 19.82
C PRO A 287 11.76 17.56 19.94
N ARG A 288 12.22 16.54 19.22
CA ARG A 288 13.63 16.17 19.13
C ARG A 288 14.06 16.18 17.67
N GLU A 289 15.30 16.56 17.38
CA GLU A 289 15.80 16.52 16.01
C GLU A 289 15.83 15.09 15.46
N ASP A 290 16.19 14.12 16.31
CA ASP A 290 16.22 12.70 15.98
C ASP A 290 15.66 11.89 17.15
N ASN A 291 14.71 11.01 16.86
CA ASN A 291 14.03 10.15 17.84
C ASN A 291 14.49 8.71 17.64
N ARG A 292 15.07 8.11 18.67
CA ARG A 292 15.45 6.68 18.67
C ARG A 292 14.29 5.87 19.19
N ILE A 293 13.75 4.99 18.36
CA ILE A 293 12.56 4.21 18.67
C ILE A 293 12.89 2.73 18.64
N LEU A 294 12.57 2.02 19.70
CA LEU A 294 12.68 0.57 19.79
C LEU A 294 11.28 -0.06 19.77
N GLY A 295 11.07 -1.01 18.90
CA GLY A 295 9.92 -1.92 18.95
C GLY A 295 10.32 -3.26 19.52
N ILE A 296 9.60 -3.75 20.54
CA ILE A 296 9.79 -5.09 21.09
C ILE A 296 8.61 -5.94 20.64
N ASP A 297 8.90 -7.07 19.98
CA ASP A 297 7.92 -8.01 19.42
C ASP A 297 6.82 -7.34 18.57
N VAL A 298 7.20 -6.35 17.76
CA VAL A 298 6.31 -5.53 16.92
C VAL A 298 5.89 -6.22 15.62
N ARG A 299 6.01 -7.53 15.53
CA ARG A 299 5.69 -8.32 14.33
C ARG A 299 6.44 -7.77 13.10
N CYS A 300 5.75 -7.47 11.99
CA CYS A 300 6.38 -6.86 10.81
C CYS A 300 6.73 -5.35 10.98
N GLY A 301 6.33 -4.70 12.08
CA GLY A 301 6.73 -3.33 12.41
C GLY A 301 5.77 -2.24 11.94
N ALA A 302 4.48 -2.54 11.71
CA ALA A 302 3.48 -1.53 11.28
C ALA A 302 3.40 -0.34 12.25
N ASN A 303 3.44 -0.59 13.56
CA ASN A 303 3.39 0.46 14.58
C ASN A 303 4.66 1.32 14.60
N LEU A 304 5.84 0.77 14.29
CA LEU A 304 7.06 1.56 14.13
C LEU A 304 6.95 2.55 12.96
N LEU A 305 6.47 2.09 11.81
CA LEU A 305 6.23 2.97 10.66
C LEU A 305 5.16 4.02 10.96
N HIS A 306 4.09 3.63 11.63
CA HIS A 306 3.02 4.56 11.99
C HIS A 306 3.51 5.62 12.97
N PHE A 307 4.29 5.25 13.96
CA PHE A 307 4.92 6.19 14.90
C PHE A 307 5.82 7.21 14.16
N LYS A 308 6.66 6.74 13.25
CA LYS A 308 7.47 7.60 12.36
C LYS A 308 6.60 8.57 11.54
N ASN A 309 5.47 8.10 10.99
CA ASN A 309 4.52 8.95 10.27
C ASN A 309 3.91 10.02 11.18
N CYS A 310 3.53 9.67 12.41
CA CYS A 310 3.02 10.62 13.40
C CYS A 310 4.04 11.69 13.76
N LEU A 311 5.29 11.32 14.05
CA LEU A 311 6.36 12.29 14.35
C LEU A 311 6.52 13.29 13.22
N ARG A 312 6.54 12.84 11.97
CA ARG A 312 6.65 13.72 10.82
C ARG A 312 5.42 14.62 10.65
N ALA A 313 4.20 14.08 10.83
CA ALA A 313 2.96 14.84 10.69
C ALA A 313 2.87 16.00 11.70
N TYR A 314 3.45 15.83 12.89
CA TYR A 314 3.46 16.83 13.96
C TYR A 314 4.75 17.64 14.05
N ASP A 315 5.68 17.53 13.08
CA ASP A 315 6.98 18.20 13.06
C ASP A 315 7.85 17.90 14.30
N LEU A 316 7.79 16.68 14.81
CA LEU A 316 8.51 16.25 16.02
C LEU A 316 9.90 15.65 15.73
N GLY A 317 10.40 15.81 14.51
CA GLY A 317 11.73 15.40 14.10
C GLY A 317 11.76 14.07 13.34
N ARG A 318 12.97 13.58 13.08
CA ARG A 318 13.22 12.32 12.38
C ARG A 318 13.08 11.13 13.32
N ALA A 319 13.04 9.94 12.76
CA ALA A 319 12.96 8.69 13.51
C ALA A 319 14.01 7.69 13.04
N THR A 320 14.78 7.17 13.97
CA THR A 320 15.64 5.99 13.81
C THR A 320 14.93 4.80 14.43
N LEU A 321 14.49 3.86 13.60
CA LEU A 321 13.72 2.69 14.01
C LEU A 321 14.65 1.52 14.27
N SER A 322 14.52 0.90 15.45
CA SER A 322 15.16 -0.36 15.83
C SER A 322 14.10 -1.36 16.31
N ALA A 323 14.41 -2.64 16.26
CA ALA A 323 13.50 -3.69 16.71
C ALA A 323 14.21 -4.82 17.43
N PHE A 324 13.53 -5.40 18.41
CA PHE A 324 13.87 -6.67 19.03
C PHE A 324 12.71 -7.64 18.84
N VAL A 325 12.95 -8.81 18.26
CA VAL A 325 11.92 -9.82 18.02
C VAL A 325 12.41 -11.21 18.39
N GLN A 326 11.52 -12.03 18.90
CA GLN A 326 11.78 -13.42 19.23
C GLN A 326 11.59 -14.35 18.02
N GLU A 327 10.67 -14.01 17.10
CA GLU A 327 10.33 -14.82 15.94
C GLU A 327 11.09 -14.38 14.67
N ALA A 328 11.92 -15.29 14.16
CA ALA A 328 12.76 -15.02 12.98
C ALA A 328 11.97 -14.69 11.70
N LYS A 329 10.70 -15.11 11.61
CA LYS A 329 9.85 -14.82 10.44
C LYS A 329 9.65 -13.33 10.18
N TYR A 330 9.77 -12.48 11.22
CA TYR A 330 9.61 -11.03 11.09
C TYR A 330 10.88 -10.27 10.72
N TRP A 331 12.04 -10.93 10.85
CA TRP A 331 13.34 -10.28 10.72
C TRP A 331 13.52 -9.60 9.35
N VAL A 332 13.13 -10.27 8.26
CA VAL A 332 13.28 -9.73 6.90
C VAL A 332 12.46 -8.46 6.73
N ASP A 333 11.19 -8.46 7.18
CA ASP A 333 10.29 -7.31 7.04
C ASP A 333 10.76 -6.13 7.91
N LEU A 334 11.22 -6.38 9.13
CA LEU A 334 11.81 -5.35 9.99
C LEU A 334 13.07 -4.74 9.38
N LYS A 335 13.92 -5.52 8.74
CA LYS A 335 15.10 -5.01 8.02
C LYS A 335 14.75 -4.08 6.87
N THR A 336 13.54 -4.16 6.30
CA THR A 336 13.10 -3.24 5.23
C THR A 336 12.77 -1.84 5.75
N ILE A 337 12.45 -1.68 7.04
CA ILE A 337 11.96 -0.43 7.62
C ILE A 337 12.86 0.17 8.69
N CYS A 338 13.64 -0.65 9.39
CA CYS A 338 14.51 -0.19 10.46
C CYS A 338 15.81 0.39 9.88
N SER A 339 16.10 1.64 10.22
CA SER A 339 17.39 2.28 9.95
C SER A 339 18.42 2.03 11.05
N GLY A 340 17.95 1.62 12.24
CA GLY A 340 18.77 1.16 13.36
C GLY A 340 18.93 -0.36 13.36
N GLU A 341 19.18 -0.92 14.55
CA GLU A 341 19.48 -2.34 14.71
C GLU A 341 18.19 -3.19 14.75
N VAL A 342 18.27 -4.40 14.22
CA VAL A 342 17.23 -5.43 14.35
C VAL A 342 17.85 -6.65 15.01
N PHE A 343 17.41 -6.92 16.24
CA PHE A 343 17.80 -8.08 17.02
C PHE A 343 16.75 -9.19 16.84
N CYS A 344 17.21 -10.42 16.58
CA CYS A 344 16.34 -11.59 16.53
C CYS A 344 16.90 -12.64 17.51
N GLN A 345 16.41 -12.63 18.73
CA GLN A 345 16.96 -13.40 19.86
C GLN A 345 15.84 -13.77 20.84
N PRO A 346 16.03 -14.80 21.69
CA PRO A 346 15.12 -15.06 22.80
C PRO A 346 15.00 -13.88 23.76
N LEU A 347 13.83 -13.68 24.37
CA LEU A 347 13.55 -12.55 25.27
C LEU A 347 14.54 -12.45 26.46
N ARG A 348 15.05 -13.57 26.97
CA ARG A 348 16.06 -13.60 28.02
C ARG A 348 17.36 -12.88 27.68
N ASP A 349 17.64 -12.66 26.39
CA ASP A 349 18.83 -11.98 25.90
C ASP A 349 18.58 -10.48 25.62
N LEU A 350 17.36 -9.97 25.91
CA LEU A 350 16.96 -8.59 25.63
C LEU A 350 17.87 -7.57 26.31
N GLU A 351 18.13 -7.70 27.60
CA GLU A 351 18.96 -6.78 28.36
C GLU A 351 20.40 -6.72 27.80
N ALA A 352 20.98 -7.88 27.48
CA ALA A 352 22.31 -7.97 26.88
C ALA A 352 22.34 -7.37 25.47
N ALA A 353 21.29 -7.60 24.67
CA ALA A 353 21.17 -7.01 23.33
C ALA A 353 21.07 -5.49 23.36
N LEU A 354 20.48 -4.92 24.39
CA LEU A 354 20.30 -3.48 24.54
C LEU A 354 21.44 -2.79 25.33
N GLU A 355 22.43 -3.54 25.82
CA GLU A 355 23.54 -2.98 26.61
C GLU A 355 24.18 -1.75 25.97
N GLY A 356 24.32 -0.66 26.75
CA GLY A 356 24.89 0.61 26.29
C GLY A 356 23.99 1.44 25.36
N ARG A 357 22.74 1.02 25.12
CA ARG A 357 21.78 1.70 24.25
C ARG A 357 20.66 2.36 25.06
N THR A 358 20.20 3.50 24.58
CA THR A 358 19.01 4.18 25.11
C THR A 358 18.12 4.62 23.97
N TYR A 359 16.81 4.64 24.23
CA TYR A 359 15.78 5.00 23.26
C TYR A 359 14.88 6.09 23.83
N ASP A 360 14.37 6.94 22.95
CA ASP A 360 13.45 8.00 23.34
C ASP A 360 12.03 7.49 23.43
N TYR A 361 11.74 6.42 22.67
CA TYR A 361 10.45 5.72 22.69
C TYR A 361 10.67 4.20 22.62
N ILE A 362 9.90 3.45 23.42
CA ILE A 362 9.85 1.99 23.32
C ILE A 362 8.39 1.56 23.17
N ILE A 363 8.12 0.80 22.10
CA ILE A 363 6.78 0.28 21.78
C ILE A 363 6.76 -1.23 21.96
N LEU A 364 5.85 -1.74 22.79
CA LEU A 364 5.59 -3.15 22.97
C LEU A 364 4.53 -3.60 21.96
N GLY A 365 4.85 -4.55 21.10
CA GLY A 365 3.98 -5.00 20.02
C GLY A 365 3.06 -6.17 20.36
N MET A 366 3.34 -6.88 21.47
CA MET A 366 2.47 -7.91 22.03
C MET A 366 1.86 -7.41 23.34
N PRO A 367 0.68 -7.92 23.76
CA PRO A 367 0.10 -7.60 25.06
C PRO A 367 1.06 -7.91 26.21
N LEU A 368 1.10 -7.03 27.20
CA LEU A 368 1.97 -7.20 28.36
C LEU A 368 1.67 -8.49 29.13
N ALA A 369 0.40 -8.89 29.17
CA ALA A 369 -0.04 -10.12 29.83
C ALA A 369 0.47 -11.41 29.17
N ASP A 370 0.90 -11.35 27.91
CA ASP A 370 1.40 -12.51 27.16
C ASP A 370 2.87 -12.84 27.46
N TYR A 371 3.57 -11.97 28.21
CA TYR A 371 4.96 -12.21 28.62
C TYR A 371 5.02 -12.99 29.94
N GLU A 372 6.02 -13.85 30.05
CA GLU A 372 6.22 -14.72 31.25
C GLU A 372 6.48 -13.89 32.52
N ASP A 373 7.30 -12.83 32.41
CA ASP A 373 7.56 -11.87 33.49
C ASP A 373 7.38 -10.44 33.02
N PRO A 374 6.13 -9.94 33.04
CA PRO A 374 5.82 -8.57 32.61
C PRO A 374 6.56 -7.49 33.40
N LYS A 375 6.80 -7.74 34.68
CA LYS A 375 7.47 -6.79 35.56
C LYS A 375 8.93 -6.62 35.19
N ALA A 376 9.66 -7.73 35.04
CA ALA A 376 11.07 -7.70 34.61
C ALA A 376 11.21 -7.03 33.22
N LEU A 377 10.28 -7.30 32.29
CA LEU A 377 10.27 -6.65 30.98
C LEU A 377 10.12 -5.12 31.10
N LEU A 378 9.19 -4.65 31.91
CA LEU A 378 9.00 -3.21 32.13
C LEU A 378 10.22 -2.55 32.80
N GLU A 379 10.90 -3.23 33.72
CA GLU A 379 12.15 -2.75 34.33
C GLU A 379 13.26 -2.61 33.27
N ILE A 380 13.47 -3.61 32.42
CA ILE A 380 14.44 -3.53 31.31
C ILE A 380 14.07 -2.38 30.36
N MET A 381 12.80 -2.28 29.93
CA MET A 381 12.37 -1.19 29.07
C MET A 381 12.65 0.19 29.69
N ARG A 382 12.34 0.38 30.97
CA ARG A 382 12.58 1.64 31.69
C ARG A 382 14.08 1.97 31.73
N ASP A 383 14.94 1.00 32.00
CA ASP A 383 16.39 1.23 32.14
C ASP A 383 17.05 1.61 30.81
N HIS A 384 16.42 1.23 29.70
CA HIS A 384 16.85 1.60 28.34
C HIS A 384 16.09 2.81 27.73
N LEU A 385 15.20 3.48 28.48
CA LEU A 385 14.65 4.77 28.08
C LEU A 385 15.64 5.91 28.38
N SER A 386 15.70 6.90 27.51
CA SER A 386 16.31 8.18 27.83
C SER A 386 15.48 8.94 28.88
N ILE A 387 16.08 9.88 29.60
CA ILE A 387 15.33 10.78 30.51
C ILE A 387 14.31 11.57 29.69
N GLY A 388 13.05 11.58 30.13
CA GLY A 388 11.91 12.14 29.39
C GLY A 388 11.49 11.27 28.21
N GLY A 389 12.02 10.05 28.08
CA GLY A 389 11.56 9.05 27.13
C GLY A 389 10.29 8.34 27.57
N ARG A 390 9.55 7.77 26.63
CA ARG A 390 8.28 7.09 26.90
C ARG A 390 8.25 5.67 26.38
N MET A 391 7.55 4.79 27.10
CA MET A 391 7.22 3.45 26.63
C MET A 391 5.72 3.24 26.67
N ALA A 392 5.21 2.45 25.73
CA ALA A 392 3.79 2.09 25.67
C ALA A 392 3.56 0.69 25.14
N GLY A 393 2.43 0.12 25.52
CA GLY A 393 1.95 -1.19 25.09
C GLY A 393 0.49 -1.38 25.47
N ARG A 394 -0.08 -2.52 25.07
CA ARG A 394 -1.40 -2.93 25.56
C ARG A 394 -1.25 -3.87 26.76
N MET A 395 -2.17 -3.76 27.71
CA MET A 395 -2.21 -4.68 28.84
C MET A 395 -2.61 -6.09 28.41
N GLU A 396 -3.66 -6.18 27.59
CA GLU A 396 -4.24 -7.39 27.01
C GLU A 396 -4.57 -7.13 25.53
N GLU A 397 -4.83 -8.19 24.75
CA GLU A 397 -5.32 -8.03 23.36
C GLU A 397 -6.61 -7.20 23.36
N ASP A 398 -6.68 -6.15 22.57
CA ASP A 398 -7.77 -5.16 22.56
C ASP A 398 -8.06 -4.45 23.91
N GLY A 399 -7.17 -4.63 24.91
CA GLY A 399 -7.26 -4.01 26.22
C GLY A 399 -6.74 -2.57 26.27
N GLU A 400 -6.64 -2.03 27.50
CA GLU A 400 -6.15 -0.67 27.73
C GLU A 400 -4.69 -0.50 27.29
N VAL A 401 -4.38 0.66 26.70
CA VAL A 401 -3.01 1.08 26.39
C VAL A 401 -2.42 1.77 27.63
N PHE A 402 -1.32 1.21 28.16
CA PHE A 402 -0.48 1.91 29.12
C PHE A 402 0.55 2.80 28.41
N SER A 403 0.91 3.89 29.05
CA SER A 403 2.03 4.74 28.67
C SER A 403 2.77 5.22 29.90
N LEU A 404 4.07 5.02 29.96
CA LEU A 404 4.93 5.37 31.08
C LEU A 404 6.08 6.24 30.59
N GLU A 405 6.48 7.22 31.40
CA GLU A 405 7.58 8.13 31.13
C GLU A 405 8.71 7.94 32.14
N ARG A 406 9.96 8.08 31.72
CA ARG A 406 11.12 8.05 32.62
C ARG A 406 11.46 9.47 33.05
N TYR A 407 11.33 9.75 34.34
CA TYR A 407 11.62 11.08 34.93
C TYR A 407 13.05 11.22 35.46
N GLU A 408 13.68 10.11 35.93
CA GLU A 408 15.05 10.05 36.47
C GLU A 408 15.75 8.71 36.12
#